data_d6cd2aadd2d13d2c6ba9e737896cdd05
#
_entry.id   d6cd2aadd2d13d2c6ba9e737896cdd05
#
_cell.length_a   1.000
_cell.length_b   1.000
_cell.length_c   1.000
_cell.angle_alpha   90.00
_cell.angle_beta   90.00
_cell.angle_gamma   90.00
#
_symmetry.space_group_name_H-M   'P 1'
#
loop_
_entity.id
_entity.type
_entity.pdbx_description
1 polymer ?
#
loop_
_entity_poly.entity_id
_entity_poly.type
_entity_poly.pdbx_seq_one_letter_code
_entity_poly.pdbx_strand_id
1 'polypeptide(L)'
;MRGFDISRIIFLLILFISCTKQVEQKPNIILIITDDQGYGDIGYNGNPHIKTPNLDLLATNSMRFNNFYVSPVCAPTRSSLLTGRYSLRTGVTDTYNGGAMMSNDETTLAEILKENNYQNGIFGKWHLGDNYPFRPTDQGFHESLIHLSGGIGQVGDFTNYYKGNRSYFDPILWHNNEQKKYEGYCSDIFTDEAIKFIEENKSNQFFCYLSFNAPHTPLQVPDKYYDLYKNVDPSVISESEKISMTEKNVLDAKRIYGMVTNIDDNVGKLVSKLKELNIDQNTILIFMTDNGPQQFRYVSNLRGLKSSVYNGGIKVPFYLSYPKIHDAGLDIDNFSAHIDVLPSLLDLCDIETPKNIKIDGKNFLNKSREERSFFSYWTRKSPELYQNMSLNKGNYKLVGNTNYDSPIERFELFDIDNDPYEMENLIENKKELAIQMKLEMDNIYNELINSKNIKNKPRIIIGSEFENPTYLNRNDASGQRGIWAQNEIFGFWRIKALSGKYNFRFKFNNLNLTSGQMVIEVGNQVFSKKVEVDDNGYALMENIHLNEGEFDLTPFFRYERKNIFPFWVEINKL
;
A
#
# COMPACT_ATOMS: atom_id res chain seq x y z
N MET A 1 20.87 -87.56 39.04
CA MET A 1 19.74 -86.77 39.45
C MET A 1 19.80 -85.38 38.75
N ARG A 2 18.74 -85.01 38.19
CA ARG A 2 18.53 -84.11 37.05
C ARG A 2 19.01 -82.68 37.29
N GLY A 3 19.79 -82.21 36.27
CA GLY A 3 20.15 -80.82 36.12
C GLY A 3 19.00 -79.97 35.62
N PHE A 4 18.91 -78.73 36.06
CA PHE A 4 17.98 -77.70 35.54
C PHE A 4 18.79 -76.72 34.68
N ASP A 5 18.49 -76.75 33.38
CA ASP A 5 19.00 -75.77 32.40
C ASP A 5 18.27 -74.44 32.60
N ILE A 6 19.02 -73.37 32.88
CA ILE A 6 18.47 -72.00 32.91
C ILE A 6 18.68 -71.39 31.52
N SER A 7 17.62 -71.48 30.71
CA SER A 7 17.55 -70.79 29.42
C SER A 7 17.62 -69.26 29.60
N ARG A 8 18.68 -68.66 29.03
CA ARG A 8 18.83 -67.21 28.95
C ARG A 8 17.85 -66.63 27.94
N ILE A 9 16.79 -65.98 28.42
CA ILE A 9 15.93 -65.13 27.60
C ILE A 9 16.62 -63.80 27.43
N ILE A 10 17.24 -63.62 26.23
CA ILE A 10 17.75 -62.32 25.78
C ILE A 10 16.54 -61.52 25.27
N PHE A 11 16.11 -60.52 26.06
CA PHE A 11 15.13 -59.56 25.64
C PHE A 11 15.81 -58.56 24.72
N LEU A 12 15.66 -58.71 23.39
CA LEU A 12 16.05 -57.72 22.39
C LEU A 12 15.08 -56.54 22.49
N LEU A 13 15.47 -55.47 23.20
CA LEU A 13 14.80 -54.19 23.14
C LEU A 13 15.10 -53.54 21.76
N ILE A 14 14.20 -53.72 20.81
CA ILE A 14 14.23 -52.99 19.54
C ILE A 14 13.78 -51.58 19.84
N LEU A 15 14.72 -50.67 20.03
CA LEU A 15 14.48 -49.23 20.00
C LEU A 15 14.03 -48.85 18.60
N PHE A 16 12.73 -48.77 18.36
CA PHE A 16 12.19 -48.04 17.21
C PHE A 16 12.53 -46.57 17.38
N ILE A 17 13.70 -46.18 16.87
CA ILE A 17 13.97 -44.76 16.59
C ILE A 17 13.03 -44.41 15.42
N SER A 18 11.80 -44.01 15.77
CA SER A 18 10.91 -43.36 14.82
C SER A 18 11.60 -42.04 14.44
N CYS A 19 12.30 -42.05 13.35
CA CYS A 19 12.77 -40.83 12.69
C CYS A 19 11.50 -40.18 12.11
N THR A 20 10.73 -39.53 12.96
CA THR A 20 9.75 -38.59 12.47
C THR A 20 10.56 -37.51 11.77
N LYS A 21 10.55 -37.50 10.43
CA LYS A 21 10.94 -36.32 9.67
C LYS A 21 10.20 -35.16 10.34
N GLN A 22 10.92 -34.36 11.10
CA GLN A 22 10.37 -33.12 11.63
C GLN A 22 9.94 -32.32 10.39
N VAL A 23 8.64 -32.24 10.16
CA VAL A 23 8.12 -31.40 9.06
C VAL A 23 8.65 -30.02 9.37
N GLU A 24 9.55 -29.52 8.54
CA GLU A 24 10.14 -28.21 8.73
C GLU A 24 9.00 -27.20 8.75
N GLN A 25 8.87 -26.48 9.85
CA GLN A 25 7.80 -25.51 10.01
C GLN A 25 8.02 -24.39 9.00
N LYS A 26 7.02 -24.12 8.15
CA LYS A 26 7.06 -23.00 7.22
C LYS A 26 7.33 -21.69 7.98
N PRO A 27 8.06 -20.75 7.39
CA PRO A 27 8.43 -19.52 8.10
C PRO A 27 7.21 -18.63 8.35
N ASN A 28 7.27 -17.83 9.42
CA ASN A 28 6.41 -16.66 9.58
C ASN A 28 6.83 -15.58 8.58
N ILE A 29 5.91 -14.69 8.25
CA ILE A 29 6.18 -13.56 7.36
C ILE A 29 5.78 -12.27 8.07
N ILE A 30 6.70 -11.31 8.11
CA ILE A 30 6.41 -9.93 8.52
C ILE A 30 6.83 -9.03 7.37
N LEU A 31 5.87 -8.31 6.82
CA LEU A 31 6.08 -7.32 5.78
C LEU A 31 5.80 -5.93 6.34
N ILE A 32 6.85 -5.13 6.52
CA ILE A 32 6.77 -3.75 6.98
C ILE A 32 6.86 -2.84 5.77
N ILE A 33 5.87 -1.98 5.60
CA ILE A 33 5.86 -0.96 4.55
C ILE A 33 5.54 0.41 5.15
N THR A 34 6.25 1.44 4.72
CA THR A 34 6.00 2.84 5.09
C THR A 34 5.44 3.63 3.92
N ASP A 35 4.86 4.79 4.19
CA ASP A 35 4.12 5.61 3.23
C ASP A 35 4.83 6.96 3.00
N ASP A 36 5.24 7.25 1.76
CA ASP A 36 5.98 8.46 1.39
C ASP A 36 7.37 8.61 2.05
N GLN A 37 7.96 7.52 2.50
CA GLN A 37 9.34 7.51 2.99
C GLN A 37 10.28 7.32 1.80
N GLY A 38 11.17 8.29 1.57
CA GLY A 38 12.13 8.23 0.47
C GLY A 38 13.33 7.32 0.75
N TYR A 39 14.05 6.97 -0.31
CA TYR A 39 15.30 6.21 -0.21
C TYR A 39 16.30 6.87 0.75
N GLY A 40 16.38 8.20 0.72
CA GLY A 40 17.27 9.01 1.56
C GLY A 40 16.76 9.24 3.00
N ASP A 41 15.65 8.65 3.44
CA ASP A 41 15.12 8.83 4.79
C ASP A 41 15.58 7.74 5.77
N ILE A 42 16.73 7.14 5.54
CA ILE A 42 17.39 6.16 6.41
C ILE A 42 18.86 6.53 6.54
N GLY A 43 19.42 6.46 7.74
CA GLY A 43 20.82 6.77 8.03
C GLY A 43 21.78 5.91 7.20
N TYR A 44 21.49 4.61 7.11
CA TYR A 44 22.25 3.67 6.29
C TYR A 44 22.38 4.11 4.81
N ASN A 45 21.39 4.80 4.27
CA ASN A 45 21.37 5.32 2.90
C ASN A 45 22.00 6.71 2.76
N GLY A 46 22.78 7.15 3.75
CA GLY A 46 23.63 8.34 3.68
C GLY A 46 22.96 9.64 4.16
N ASN A 47 21.79 9.61 4.78
CA ASN A 47 21.20 10.82 5.35
C ASN A 47 22.02 11.28 6.57
N PRO A 48 22.58 12.51 6.56
CA PRO A 48 23.46 12.97 7.63
C PRO A 48 22.74 13.37 8.91
N HIS A 49 21.42 13.47 8.91
CA HIS A 49 20.65 14.06 10.00
C HIS A 49 19.69 13.08 10.67
N ILE A 50 19.10 12.17 9.90
CA ILE A 50 18.06 11.29 10.39
C ILE A 50 18.61 10.22 11.35
N LYS A 51 17.84 9.90 12.38
CA LYS A 51 18.23 8.90 13.38
C LYS A 51 17.39 7.66 13.19
N THR A 52 17.98 6.63 12.61
CA THR A 52 17.33 5.36 12.30
C THR A 52 18.19 4.16 12.71
N PRO A 53 18.67 4.08 13.99
CA PRO A 53 19.62 3.05 14.38
C PRO A 53 19.09 1.63 14.25
N ASN A 54 17.79 1.40 14.43
CA ASN A 54 17.17 0.08 14.30
C ASN A 54 17.04 -0.35 12.82
N LEU A 55 16.63 0.57 11.94
CA LEU A 55 16.59 0.34 10.49
C LEU A 55 18.00 0.18 9.92
N ASP A 56 18.98 0.95 10.40
CA ASP A 56 20.39 0.82 10.01
C ASP A 56 20.96 -0.55 10.41
N LEU A 57 20.61 -1.02 11.62
CA LEU A 57 20.97 -2.35 12.08
C LEU A 57 20.26 -3.45 11.29
N LEU A 58 18.97 -3.27 10.95
CA LEU A 58 18.22 -4.19 10.10
C LEU A 58 18.87 -4.27 8.71
N ALA A 59 19.18 -3.12 8.09
CA ALA A 59 19.89 -3.07 6.81
C ALA A 59 21.23 -3.81 6.85
N THR A 60 22.01 -3.60 7.93
CA THR A 60 23.31 -4.24 8.12
C THR A 60 23.21 -5.78 8.20
N ASN A 61 22.12 -6.27 8.78
CA ASN A 61 21.92 -7.73 9.00
C ASN A 61 21.03 -8.40 7.95
N SER A 62 20.64 -7.71 6.88
CA SER A 62 19.72 -8.20 5.86
C SER A 62 20.41 -8.42 4.50
N MET A 63 19.70 -9.11 3.60
CA MET A 63 19.90 -8.96 2.17
C MET A 63 19.37 -7.57 1.78
N ARG A 64 20.23 -6.73 1.20
CA ARG A 64 19.89 -5.37 0.74
C ARG A 64 19.77 -5.40 -0.77
N PHE A 65 18.60 -5.03 -1.27
CA PHE A 65 18.36 -4.96 -2.70
C PHE A 65 18.65 -3.53 -3.18
N ASN A 66 19.84 -3.34 -3.72
CA ASN A 66 20.32 -2.02 -4.15
C ASN A 66 19.52 -1.42 -5.32
N ASN A 67 18.87 -2.27 -6.11
CA ASN A 67 18.06 -1.90 -7.28
C ASN A 67 16.63 -2.42 -7.15
N PHE A 68 15.91 -1.95 -6.11
CA PHE A 68 14.51 -2.32 -5.89
C PHE A 68 13.56 -1.17 -6.26
N TYR A 69 12.55 -1.49 -7.06
CA TYR A 69 11.66 -0.51 -7.66
C TYR A 69 10.19 -0.77 -7.34
N VAL A 70 9.41 0.33 -7.25
CA VAL A 70 7.96 0.32 -6.96
C VAL A 70 7.20 1.18 -7.98
N SER A 71 5.88 1.27 -7.83
CA SER A 71 5.09 2.25 -8.58
C SER A 71 5.29 3.68 -8.04
N PRO A 72 5.03 4.72 -8.86
CA PRO A 72 5.25 6.11 -8.45
C PRO A 72 4.39 6.62 -7.29
N VAL A 73 3.35 5.87 -6.90
CA VAL A 73 2.37 6.25 -5.86
C VAL A 73 1.83 5.02 -5.11
N CYS A 74 1.27 5.26 -3.92
CA CYS A 74 0.95 4.27 -2.90
C CYS A 74 -0.06 3.17 -3.30
N ALA A 75 -1.29 3.48 -3.72
CA ALA A 75 -2.28 2.44 -4.03
C ALA A 75 -1.84 1.50 -5.18
N PRO A 76 -1.30 1.99 -6.31
CA PRO A 76 -0.67 1.15 -7.33
C PRO A 76 0.42 0.22 -6.78
N THR A 77 1.33 0.72 -5.93
CA THR A 77 2.36 -0.13 -5.32
C THR A 77 1.74 -1.21 -4.44
N ARG A 78 0.77 -0.86 -3.59
CA ARG A 78 0.15 -1.79 -2.63
C ARG A 78 -0.63 -2.90 -3.33
N SER A 79 -1.40 -2.58 -4.38
CA SER A 79 -2.10 -3.59 -5.18
C SER A 79 -1.13 -4.53 -5.89
N SER A 80 -0.07 -3.98 -6.48
CA SER A 80 0.94 -4.77 -7.19
C SER A 80 1.76 -5.66 -6.24
N LEU A 81 2.11 -5.15 -5.07
CA LEU A 81 2.84 -5.89 -4.02
C LEU A 81 2.06 -7.12 -3.56
N LEU A 82 0.76 -6.96 -3.30
CA LEU A 82 -0.09 -8.02 -2.78
C LEU A 82 -0.53 -9.03 -3.84
N THR A 83 -0.50 -8.69 -5.13
CA THR A 83 -0.97 -9.57 -6.22
C THR A 83 0.14 -10.11 -7.11
N GLY A 84 1.35 -9.55 -7.05
CA GLY A 84 2.44 -9.87 -7.97
C GLY A 84 2.17 -9.40 -9.41
N ARG A 85 1.24 -8.44 -9.60
CA ARG A 85 0.78 -7.97 -10.92
C ARG A 85 0.93 -6.47 -11.05
N TYR A 86 1.06 -5.99 -12.28
CA TYR A 86 0.99 -4.55 -12.52
C TYR A 86 -0.36 -3.97 -12.07
N SER A 87 -0.33 -2.81 -11.43
CA SER A 87 -1.52 -2.16 -10.84
C SER A 87 -2.67 -1.93 -11.84
N LEU A 88 -2.35 -1.65 -13.10
CA LEU A 88 -3.37 -1.52 -14.15
C LEU A 88 -4.14 -2.82 -14.39
N ARG A 89 -3.53 -4.01 -14.17
CA ARG A 89 -4.26 -5.29 -14.23
C ARG A 89 -5.23 -5.45 -13.09
N THR A 90 -4.88 -4.94 -11.90
CA THR A 90 -5.70 -5.04 -10.70
C THR A 90 -6.87 -4.06 -10.66
N GLY A 91 -6.95 -3.14 -11.66
CA GLY A 91 -7.94 -2.07 -11.71
C GLY A 91 -7.52 -0.79 -10.99
N VAL A 92 -6.40 -0.82 -10.26
CA VAL A 92 -5.88 0.33 -9.51
C VAL A 92 -5.10 1.25 -10.43
N THR A 93 -5.60 2.48 -10.61
CA THR A 93 -5.04 3.46 -11.55
C THR A 93 -4.55 4.74 -10.87
N ASP A 94 -5.06 5.06 -9.70
CA ASP A 94 -4.76 6.28 -8.96
C ASP A 94 -4.93 6.03 -7.45
N THR A 95 -4.73 7.06 -6.65
CA THR A 95 -4.82 7.06 -5.18
C THR A 95 -6.18 7.53 -4.67
N TYR A 96 -7.06 8.06 -5.52
CA TYR A 96 -8.39 8.57 -5.20
C TYR A 96 -9.28 8.57 -6.45
N ASN A 97 -10.47 9.19 -6.37
CA ASN A 97 -11.43 9.33 -7.47
C ASN A 97 -11.83 7.96 -8.06
N GLY A 98 -12.09 7.00 -7.17
CA GLY A 98 -12.44 5.62 -7.52
C GLY A 98 -11.30 4.82 -8.17
N GLY A 99 -10.09 5.38 -8.21
CA GLY A 99 -8.93 4.74 -8.85
C GLY A 99 -8.09 3.88 -7.91
N ALA A 100 -8.37 3.90 -6.60
CA ALA A 100 -7.64 3.11 -5.61
C ALA A 100 -8.26 1.73 -5.34
N MET A 101 -9.51 1.49 -5.74
CA MET A 101 -10.17 0.21 -5.49
C MET A 101 -9.57 -0.91 -6.34
N MET A 102 -9.06 -1.95 -5.69
CA MET A 102 -8.58 -3.17 -6.33
C MET A 102 -9.76 -4.08 -6.65
N SER A 103 -9.75 -4.69 -7.83
CA SER A 103 -10.81 -5.65 -8.18
C SER A 103 -10.78 -6.86 -7.26
N ASN A 104 -11.93 -7.30 -6.79
CA ASN A 104 -12.09 -8.52 -6.00
C ASN A 104 -11.92 -9.82 -6.81
N ASP A 105 -11.70 -9.72 -8.12
CA ASP A 105 -11.28 -10.84 -8.98
C ASP A 105 -9.77 -11.13 -8.85
N GLU A 106 -9.01 -10.24 -8.23
CA GLU A 106 -7.59 -10.44 -7.98
C GLU A 106 -7.38 -11.37 -6.79
N THR A 107 -6.34 -12.20 -6.87
CA THR A 107 -5.94 -13.06 -5.76
C THR A 107 -4.74 -12.43 -5.07
N THR A 108 -4.88 -12.15 -3.79
CA THR A 108 -3.83 -11.54 -2.97
C THR A 108 -2.90 -12.56 -2.33
N LEU A 109 -1.71 -12.13 -1.94
CA LEU A 109 -0.79 -12.91 -1.10
C LEU A 109 -1.48 -13.43 0.17
N ALA A 110 -2.32 -12.59 0.80
CA ALA A 110 -3.03 -12.99 2.02
C ALA A 110 -4.05 -14.11 1.77
N GLU A 111 -4.76 -14.10 0.64
CA GLU A 111 -5.68 -15.18 0.27
C GLU A 111 -4.92 -16.48 0.02
N ILE A 112 -3.80 -16.44 -0.74
CA ILE A 112 -2.97 -17.63 -0.98
C ILE A 112 -2.41 -18.19 0.34
N LEU A 113 -1.92 -17.33 1.22
CA LEU A 113 -1.42 -17.74 2.52
C LEU A 113 -2.51 -18.32 3.43
N LYS A 114 -3.73 -17.73 3.40
CA LYS A 114 -4.90 -18.26 4.11
C LYS A 114 -5.25 -19.68 3.69
N GLU A 115 -5.26 -19.95 2.38
CA GLU A 115 -5.46 -21.30 1.83
C GLU A 115 -4.34 -22.28 2.24
N ASN A 116 -3.17 -21.76 2.62
CA ASN A 116 -2.03 -22.52 3.14
C ASN A 116 -1.91 -22.49 4.67
N ASN A 117 -3.01 -22.23 5.38
CA ASN A 117 -3.16 -22.26 6.84
C ASN A 117 -2.36 -21.18 7.60
N TYR A 118 -1.99 -20.08 6.96
CA TYR A 118 -1.44 -18.93 7.66
C TYR A 118 -2.54 -18.13 8.36
N GLN A 119 -2.24 -17.62 9.55
CA GLN A 119 -3.02 -16.57 10.19
C GLN A 119 -2.53 -15.22 9.67
N ASN A 120 -3.42 -14.42 9.08
CA ASN A 120 -3.04 -13.17 8.41
C ASN A 120 -3.60 -11.97 9.14
N GLY A 121 -2.75 -11.00 9.49
CA GLY A 121 -3.12 -9.73 10.11
C GLY A 121 -2.57 -8.54 9.34
N ILE A 122 -3.36 -7.46 9.25
CA ILE A 122 -2.93 -6.15 8.70
C ILE A 122 -3.15 -5.05 9.73
N PHE A 123 -2.14 -4.21 9.92
CA PHE A 123 -2.13 -3.11 10.88
C PHE A 123 -1.63 -1.84 10.21
N GLY A 124 -2.53 -0.88 9.97
CA GLY A 124 -2.24 0.43 9.38
C GLY A 124 -2.99 0.73 8.09
N LYS A 125 -2.29 1.16 7.05
CA LYS A 125 -2.89 1.60 5.78
C LYS A 125 -3.20 0.44 4.85
N TRP A 126 -4.47 0.38 4.38
CA TRP A 126 -4.91 -0.53 3.33
C TRP A 126 -4.88 0.12 1.95
N HIS A 127 -5.73 1.11 1.72
CA HIS A 127 -5.81 1.94 0.52
C HIS A 127 -6.15 1.19 -0.79
N LEU A 128 -6.94 0.11 -0.73
CA LEU A 128 -7.36 -0.68 -1.90
C LEU A 128 -8.89 -0.86 -2.01
N GLY A 129 -9.66 0.02 -1.35
CA GLY A 129 -11.10 0.02 -1.25
C GLY A 129 -11.58 -0.20 0.18
N ASP A 130 -12.54 0.62 0.63
CA ASP A 130 -12.94 0.70 2.03
C ASP A 130 -14.23 -0.08 2.33
N ASN A 131 -14.94 -0.56 1.31
CA ASN A 131 -16.22 -1.25 1.43
C ASN A 131 -16.17 -2.70 0.93
N TYR A 132 -17.19 -3.49 1.31
CA TYR A 132 -17.37 -4.84 0.79
C TYR A 132 -17.57 -4.83 -0.75
N PRO A 133 -16.85 -5.66 -1.50
CA PRO A 133 -15.98 -6.78 -1.09
C PRO A 133 -14.47 -6.45 -1.14
N PHE A 134 -14.04 -5.22 -0.88
CA PHE A 134 -12.66 -4.76 -1.07
C PHE A 134 -11.86 -4.58 0.22
N ARG A 135 -12.50 -4.78 1.40
CA ARG A 135 -11.84 -4.61 2.70
C ARG A 135 -10.77 -5.67 2.92
N PRO A 136 -9.78 -5.45 3.77
CA PRO A 136 -8.75 -6.45 4.06
C PRO A 136 -9.33 -7.82 4.47
N THR A 137 -10.39 -7.82 5.28
CA THR A 137 -11.07 -9.04 5.73
C THR A 137 -11.73 -9.83 4.60
N ASP A 138 -12.08 -9.13 3.51
CA ASP A 138 -12.63 -9.75 2.29
C ASP A 138 -11.52 -10.26 1.36
N GLN A 139 -10.27 -9.84 1.60
CA GLN A 139 -9.08 -10.09 0.78
C GLN A 139 -8.04 -10.95 1.51
N GLY A 140 -8.49 -11.86 2.37
CA GLY A 140 -7.66 -12.90 2.97
C GLY A 140 -7.09 -12.61 4.36
N PHE A 141 -7.31 -11.45 4.95
CA PHE A 141 -6.88 -11.16 6.31
C PHE A 141 -7.90 -11.62 7.34
N HIS A 142 -7.44 -12.30 8.39
CA HIS A 142 -8.27 -12.74 9.51
C HIS A 142 -8.46 -11.61 10.54
N GLU A 143 -7.46 -10.76 10.66
CA GLU A 143 -7.48 -9.59 11.53
C GLU A 143 -7.05 -8.34 10.76
N SER A 144 -7.76 -7.23 10.98
CA SER A 144 -7.45 -5.96 10.36
C SER A 144 -7.65 -4.80 11.33
N LEU A 145 -6.66 -3.95 11.45
CA LEU A 145 -6.76 -2.65 12.13
C LEU A 145 -6.28 -1.56 11.19
N ILE A 146 -7.20 -0.84 10.58
CA ILE A 146 -6.87 0.13 9.53
C ILE A 146 -7.51 1.50 9.75
N HIS A 147 -6.96 2.53 9.10
CA HIS A 147 -7.68 3.76 8.80
C HIS A 147 -8.27 3.68 7.39
N LEU A 148 -9.28 4.48 7.09
CA LEU A 148 -9.88 4.52 5.77
C LEU A 148 -9.01 5.31 4.77
N SER A 149 -9.23 5.08 3.46
CA SER A 149 -8.64 5.87 2.39
C SER A 149 -7.11 5.82 2.33
N GLY A 150 -6.51 6.79 1.61
CA GLY A 150 -5.07 6.89 1.39
C GLY A 150 -4.28 7.61 2.46
N GLY A 151 -4.95 8.29 3.42
CA GLY A 151 -4.26 9.03 4.48
C GLY A 151 -5.18 9.32 5.66
N ILE A 152 -4.68 9.05 6.87
CA ILE A 152 -5.44 9.30 8.10
C ILE A 152 -5.79 10.78 8.25
N GLY A 153 -7.05 11.06 8.57
CA GLY A 153 -7.56 12.44 8.71
C GLY A 153 -7.70 13.19 7.39
N GLN A 154 -7.52 12.55 6.24
CA GLN A 154 -7.84 13.12 4.94
C GLN A 154 -9.33 12.92 4.61
N VAL A 155 -9.78 13.52 3.51
CA VAL A 155 -11.19 13.58 3.11
C VAL A 155 -11.88 12.20 3.05
N GLY A 156 -11.18 11.17 2.60
CA GLY A 156 -11.71 9.81 2.55
C GLY A 156 -11.77 9.13 3.93
N ASP A 157 -10.90 9.52 4.86
CA ASP A 157 -10.94 9.05 6.25
C ASP A 157 -11.86 9.94 7.10
N PHE A 158 -13.14 9.84 6.86
CA PHE A 158 -14.14 10.69 7.49
C PHE A 158 -14.21 10.53 9.01
N THR A 159 -13.75 9.42 9.57
CA THR A 159 -13.72 9.17 11.02
C THR A 159 -12.72 10.05 11.76
N ASN A 160 -11.60 10.41 11.12
CA ASN A 160 -10.56 11.24 11.71
C ASN A 160 -10.47 12.65 11.08
N TYR A 161 -11.18 12.92 10.01
CA TYR A 161 -11.11 14.18 9.25
C TYR A 161 -11.33 15.43 10.14
N TYR A 162 -12.27 15.38 11.05
CA TYR A 162 -12.63 16.51 11.92
C TYR A 162 -11.65 16.76 13.08
N LYS A 163 -10.66 15.90 13.25
CA LYS A 163 -9.62 16.06 14.29
C LYS A 163 -8.54 17.08 13.92
N GLY A 164 -8.53 17.58 12.67
CA GLY A 164 -7.56 18.56 12.19
C GLY A 164 -6.12 18.15 12.46
N ASN A 165 -5.40 18.93 13.27
CA ASN A 165 -3.99 18.68 13.57
C ASN A 165 -3.74 17.52 14.56
N ARG A 166 -4.74 16.69 14.86
CA ARG A 166 -4.64 15.57 15.80
C ARG A 166 -5.15 14.24 15.22
N SER A 167 -5.24 14.09 13.91
CA SER A 167 -5.74 12.86 13.29
C SER A 167 -4.84 11.63 13.53
N TYR A 168 -3.54 11.84 13.71
CA TYR A 168 -2.58 10.79 14.10
C TYR A 168 -2.64 10.43 15.59
N PHE A 169 -3.30 11.27 16.42
CA PHE A 169 -3.39 11.07 17.86
C PHE A 169 -4.81 10.66 18.26
N ASP A 170 -4.89 9.67 19.13
CA ASP A 170 -6.14 9.11 19.64
C ASP A 170 -7.15 8.77 18.51
N PRO A 171 -6.71 8.05 17.46
CA PRO A 171 -7.51 7.87 16.25
C PRO A 171 -8.74 6.99 16.48
N ILE A 172 -9.75 7.16 15.62
CA ILE A 172 -10.81 6.18 15.42
C ILE A 172 -10.38 5.30 14.25
N LEU A 173 -10.12 4.04 14.53
CA LEU A 173 -9.68 3.05 13.54
C LEU A 173 -10.76 2.00 13.29
N TRP A 174 -10.64 1.30 12.19
CA TRP A 174 -11.54 0.22 11.82
C TRP A 174 -10.87 -1.12 12.18
N HIS A 175 -11.37 -1.75 13.24
CA HIS A 175 -10.90 -3.05 13.72
C HIS A 175 -11.89 -4.12 13.30
N ASN A 176 -11.49 -5.00 12.39
CA ASN A 176 -12.35 -6.02 11.80
C ASN A 176 -13.69 -5.45 11.30
N ASN A 177 -13.61 -4.33 10.56
CA ASN A 177 -14.73 -3.58 9.98
C ASN A 177 -15.61 -2.79 10.99
N GLU A 178 -15.24 -2.74 12.25
CA GLU A 178 -15.93 -1.95 13.28
C GLU A 178 -15.11 -0.74 13.71
N GLN A 179 -15.76 0.39 13.92
CA GLN A 179 -15.11 1.60 14.42
C GLN A 179 -14.74 1.45 15.89
N LYS A 180 -13.46 1.67 16.21
CA LYS A 180 -12.96 1.63 17.58
C LYS A 180 -12.04 2.82 17.85
N LYS A 181 -12.25 3.49 18.98
CA LYS A 181 -11.37 4.57 19.43
C LYS A 181 -10.15 3.99 20.12
N TYR A 182 -8.97 4.50 19.76
CA TYR A 182 -7.68 4.16 20.37
C TYR A 182 -7.09 5.40 21.05
N GLU A 183 -6.18 5.19 21.98
CA GLU A 183 -5.42 6.25 22.66
C GLU A 183 -3.95 6.15 22.26
N GLY A 184 -3.31 7.29 22.02
CA GLY A 184 -1.91 7.37 21.64
C GLY A 184 -1.66 7.75 20.20
N TYR A 185 -0.43 7.52 19.72
CA TYR A 185 0.01 7.84 18.38
C TYR A 185 -0.17 6.65 17.44
N CYS A 186 -0.72 6.87 16.23
CA CYS A 186 -1.18 5.79 15.37
C CYS A 186 -0.11 4.75 15.02
N SER A 187 1.15 5.17 14.76
CA SER A 187 2.22 4.22 14.44
C SER A 187 2.54 3.30 15.61
N ASP A 188 2.50 3.83 16.85
CA ASP A 188 2.70 3.04 18.06
C ASP A 188 1.55 2.04 18.24
N ILE A 189 0.30 2.49 18.02
CA ILE A 189 -0.91 1.64 18.10
C ILE A 189 -0.83 0.49 17.09
N PHE A 190 -0.49 0.77 15.83
CA PHE A 190 -0.38 -0.28 14.80
C PHE A 190 0.68 -1.31 15.16
N THR A 191 1.81 -0.86 15.69
CA THR A 191 2.89 -1.76 16.13
C THR A 191 2.48 -2.60 17.32
N ASP A 192 1.79 -2.03 18.31
CA ASP A 192 1.36 -2.73 19.51
C ASP A 192 0.33 -3.81 19.18
N GLU A 193 -0.64 -3.52 18.32
CA GLU A 193 -1.63 -4.50 17.88
C GLU A 193 -0.99 -5.57 16.97
N ALA A 194 0.00 -5.21 16.12
CA ALA A 194 0.77 -6.18 15.35
C ALA A 194 1.58 -7.13 16.26
N ILE A 195 2.21 -6.61 17.31
CA ILE A 195 2.93 -7.42 18.29
C ILE A 195 1.97 -8.36 19.03
N LYS A 196 0.82 -7.86 19.45
CA LYS A 196 -0.22 -8.68 20.09
C LYS A 196 -0.68 -9.82 19.19
N PHE A 197 -0.97 -9.52 17.92
CA PHE A 197 -1.30 -10.54 16.90
C PHE A 197 -0.20 -11.60 16.78
N ILE A 198 1.08 -11.19 16.74
CA ILE A 198 2.23 -12.10 16.68
C ILE A 198 2.29 -12.98 17.92
N GLU A 199 2.10 -12.42 19.13
CA GLU A 199 2.10 -13.17 20.39
C GLU A 199 0.99 -14.22 20.44
N GLU A 200 -0.21 -13.87 19.99
CA GLU A 200 -1.37 -14.78 19.92
C GLU A 200 -1.18 -15.90 18.90
N ASN A 201 -0.40 -15.65 17.83
CA ASN A 201 -0.20 -16.59 16.72
C ASN A 201 1.19 -17.24 16.69
N LYS A 202 2.05 -17.06 17.70
CA LYS A 202 3.43 -17.56 17.71
C LYS A 202 3.60 -19.07 17.56
N SER A 203 2.54 -19.84 17.80
CA SER A 203 2.53 -21.31 17.65
C SER A 203 2.04 -21.77 16.28
N ASN A 204 1.58 -20.85 15.43
CA ASN A 204 1.10 -21.07 14.08
C ASN A 204 2.00 -20.34 13.08
N GLN A 205 1.87 -20.67 11.78
CA GLN A 205 2.41 -19.81 10.74
C GLN A 205 1.54 -18.56 10.63
N PHE A 206 2.17 -17.37 10.55
CA PHE A 206 1.43 -16.12 10.40
C PHE A 206 2.05 -15.22 9.33
N PHE A 207 1.20 -14.39 8.75
CA PHE A 207 1.57 -13.25 7.93
C PHE A 207 1.09 -11.96 8.60
N CYS A 208 2.03 -11.15 9.03
CA CYS A 208 1.78 -9.82 9.61
C CYS A 208 2.18 -8.75 8.61
N TYR A 209 1.21 -7.99 8.11
CA TYR A 209 1.41 -6.84 7.25
C TYR A 209 1.33 -5.57 8.06
N LEU A 210 2.48 -5.09 8.56
CA LEU A 210 2.59 -3.82 9.30
C LEU A 210 2.78 -2.68 8.30
N SER A 211 1.69 -2.01 8.00
CA SER A 211 1.57 -1.02 6.95
C SER A 211 1.42 0.38 7.53
N PHE A 212 2.54 1.00 7.89
CA PHE A 212 2.54 2.36 8.43
C PHE A 212 1.94 3.37 7.43
N ASN A 213 1.12 4.29 7.93
CA ASN A 213 0.69 5.46 7.19
C ASN A 213 1.65 6.64 7.33
N ALA A 214 2.60 6.58 8.27
CA ALA A 214 3.69 7.53 8.42
C ALA A 214 4.84 7.22 7.42
N PRO A 215 5.57 8.26 6.95
CA PRO A 215 5.43 9.68 7.25
C PRO A 215 4.49 10.48 6.30
N HIS A 216 3.47 9.87 5.71
CA HIS A 216 2.48 10.56 4.84
C HIS A 216 1.79 11.72 5.57
N THR A 217 1.35 12.73 4.82
CA THR A 217 0.56 13.85 5.35
C THR A 217 -0.78 13.40 5.96
N PRO A 218 -1.25 14.14 7.02
CA PRO A 218 -0.68 15.35 7.62
C PRO A 218 0.55 15.06 8.47
N LEU A 219 1.54 15.97 8.42
CA LEU A 219 2.82 15.79 9.13
C LEU A 219 2.65 16.08 10.63
N GLN A 220 2.15 15.11 11.35
CA GLN A 220 1.90 15.15 12.78
C GLN A 220 2.85 14.20 13.49
N VAL A 221 3.64 14.70 14.42
CA VAL A 221 4.69 13.96 15.10
C VAL A 221 4.66 14.26 16.60
N PRO A 222 4.87 13.26 17.49
CA PRO A 222 5.00 13.52 18.93
C PRO A 222 6.19 14.43 19.24
N ASP A 223 6.01 15.34 20.20
CA ASP A 223 7.01 16.36 20.53
C ASP A 223 8.39 15.77 20.83
N LYS A 224 8.46 14.62 21.53
CA LYS A 224 9.71 13.93 21.83
C LYS A 224 10.57 13.60 20.60
N TYR A 225 9.93 13.33 19.45
CA TYR A 225 10.63 13.04 18.19
C TYR A 225 10.91 14.33 17.43
N TYR A 226 10.00 15.30 17.42
CA TYR A 226 10.24 16.59 16.79
C TYR A 226 11.43 17.33 17.43
N ASP A 227 11.54 17.27 18.75
CA ASP A 227 12.61 17.90 19.54
C ASP A 227 14.01 17.42 19.15
N LEU A 228 14.15 16.20 18.61
CA LEU A 228 15.42 15.70 18.09
C LEU A 228 15.94 16.51 16.89
N TYR A 229 15.04 17.17 16.15
CA TYR A 229 15.31 17.83 14.87
C TYR A 229 15.02 19.33 14.87
N LYS A 230 14.47 19.91 15.90
CA LYS A 230 14.09 21.34 15.94
C LYS A 230 15.24 22.30 15.62
N ASN A 231 16.47 21.94 16.00
CA ASN A 231 17.68 22.73 15.77
C ASN A 231 18.51 22.21 14.59
N VAL A 232 18.08 21.17 13.89
CA VAL A 232 18.78 20.64 12.71
C VAL A 232 18.47 21.51 11.50
N ASP A 233 19.47 21.79 10.67
CA ASP A 233 19.26 22.36 9.34
C ASP A 233 19.30 21.23 8.29
N PRO A 234 18.16 20.72 7.84
CA PRO A 234 18.11 19.60 6.90
C PRO A 234 18.60 19.97 5.49
N SER A 235 18.89 21.25 5.21
CA SER A 235 19.48 21.68 3.95
C SER A 235 20.98 21.39 3.86
N VAL A 236 21.67 21.23 4.98
CA VAL A 236 23.11 20.95 5.05
C VAL A 236 23.33 19.46 4.85
N ILE A 237 23.95 19.05 3.74
CA ILE A 237 24.26 17.65 3.44
C ILE A 237 25.66 17.27 3.94
N SER A 238 26.62 18.18 3.78
CA SER A 238 27.99 18.05 4.26
C SER A 238 28.55 19.40 4.65
N GLU A 239 29.81 19.46 5.12
CA GLU A 239 30.50 20.75 5.43
C GLU A 239 30.54 21.70 4.22
N SER A 240 30.56 21.18 3.00
CA SER A 240 30.69 21.93 1.76
C SER A 240 29.43 21.95 0.88
N GLU A 241 28.40 21.21 1.23
CA GLU A 241 27.21 21.00 0.37
C GLU A 241 25.92 21.35 1.06
N LYS A 242 25.09 22.17 0.42
CA LYS A 242 23.72 22.50 0.83
C LYS A 242 22.75 22.35 -0.33
N ILE A 243 21.57 21.78 -0.05
CA ILE A 243 20.45 21.78 -0.99
C ILE A 243 19.56 23.01 -0.77
N SER A 244 19.03 23.57 -1.85
CA SER A 244 18.11 24.70 -1.74
C SER A 244 16.74 24.25 -1.20
N MET A 245 16.37 24.72 -0.02
CA MET A 245 15.09 24.39 0.63
C MET A 245 14.35 25.67 1.03
N THR A 246 13.03 25.68 0.83
CA THR A 246 12.15 26.72 1.40
C THR A 246 11.99 26.48 2.91
N GLU A 247 11.60 27.53 3.65
CA GLU A 247 11.27 27.40 5.09
C GLU A 247 10.27 26.29 5.36
N LYS A 248 9.25 26.17 4.48
CA LYS A 248 8.26 25.08 4.56
C LYS A 248 8.92 23.72 4.39
N ASN A 249 9.81 23.54 3.42
CA ASN A 249 10.51 22.27 3.20
C ASN A 249 11.40 21.90 4.40
N VAL A 250 12.07 22.89 5.01
CA VAL A 250 12.86 22.70 6.23
C VAL A 250 11.96 22.22 7.39
N LEU A 251 10.81 22.86 7.59
CA LEU A 251 9.87 22.48 8.65
C LEU A 251 9.27 21.09 8.40
N ASP A 252 8.86 20.81 7.17
CA ASP A 252 8.32 19.50 6.77
C ASP A 252 9.36 18.39 6.96
N ALA A 253 10.61 18.60 6.54
CA ALA A 253 11.70 17.65 6.72
C ALA A 253 11.96 17.32 8.20
N LYS A 254 11.97 18.33 9.10
CA LYS A 254 12.12 18.12 10.56
C LYS A 254 11.01 17.23 11.13
N ARG A 255 9.76 17.48 10.72
CA ARG A 255 8.62 16.67 11.15
C ARG A 255 8.72 15.25 10.62
N ILE A 256 9.06 15.09 9.34
CA ILE A 256 9.22 13.78 8.70
C ILE A 256 10.33 12.97 9.36
N TYR A 257 11.50 13.59 9.63
CA TYR A 257 12.57 12.91 10.33
C TYR A 257 12.13 12.41 11.72
N GLY A 258 11.35 13.21 12.44
CA GLY A 258 10.73 12.78 13.70
C GLY A 258 9.76 11.62 13.53
N MET A 259 8.90 11.65 12.50
CA MET A 259 7.97 10.56 12.20
C MET A 259 8.73 9.27 11.83
N VAL A 260 9.80 9.37 11.03
CA VAL A 260 10.62 8.21 10.65
C VAL A 260 11.40 7.66 11.84
N THR A 261 11.91 8.51 12.75
CA THR A 261 12.52 8.02 13.98
C THR A 261 11.53 7.28 14.90
N ASN A 262 10.25 7.70 14.91
CA ASN A 262 9.21 6.92 15.59
C ASN A 262 8.98 5.56 14.91
N ILE A 263 8.97 5.50 13.58
CA ILE A 263 8.90 4.23 12.83
C ILE A 263 10.09 3.33 13.21
N ASP A 264 11.30 3.90 13.24
CA ASP A 264 12.53 3.19 13.61
C ASP A 264 12.42 2.55 15.00
N ASP A 265 11.96 3.32 16.00
CA ASP A 265 11.74 2.80 17.37
C ASP A 265 10.72 1.65 17.36
N ASN A 266 9.64 1.76 16.58
CA ASN A 266 8.61 0.73 16.44
C ASN A 266 9.13 -0.53 15.77
N VAL A 267 9.97 -0.40 14.73
CA VAL A 267 10.66 -1.55 14.10
C VAL A 267 11.59 -2.23 15.09
N GLY A 268 12.36 -1.44 15.88
CA GLY A 268 13.22 -1.97 16.94
C GLY A 268 12.44 -2.73 18.01
N LYS A 269 11.28 -2.22 18.43
CA LYS A 269 10.36 -2.87 19.37
C LYS A 269 9.86 -4.22 18.84
N LEU A 270 9.42 -4.27 17.57
CA LEU A 270 8.95 -5.49 16.92
C LEU A 270 10.06 -6.52 16.80
N VAL A 271 11.25 -6.14 16.30
CA VAL A 271 12.40 -7.06 16.17
C VAL A 271 12.84 -7.62 17.53
N SER A 272 12.83 -6.78 18.56
CA SER A 272 13.14 -7.21 19.93
C SER A 272 12.13 -8.24 20.45
N LYS A 273 10.84 -8.06 20.14
CA LYS A 273 9.78 -9.00 20.50
C LYS A 273 9.93 -10.36 19.81
N LEU A 274 10.31 -10.39 18.53
CA LEU A 274 10.56 -11.67 17.82
C LEU A 274 11.67 -12.48 18.50
N LYS A 275 12.74 -11.82 18.96
CA LYS A 275 13.84 -12.46 19.70
C LYS A 275 13.38 -12.96 21.07
N GLU A 276 12.59 -12.14 21.81
CA GLU A 276 11.98 -12.53 23.08
C GLU A 276 11.12 -13.80 22.96
N LEU A 277 10.36 -13.90 21.88
CA LEU A 277 9.51 -15.04 21.57
C LEU A 277 10.27 -16.24 20.97
N ASN A 278 11.56 -16.10 20.66
CA ASN A 278 12.42 -17.09 20.01
C ASN A 278 11.88 -17.58 18.65
N ILE A 279 11.27 -16.68 17.87
CA ILE A 279 10.74 -16.97 16.52
C ILE A 279 11.47 -16.21 15.41
N ASP A 280 12.44 -15.35 15.74
CA ASP A 280 13.21 -14.54 14.80
C ASP A 280 13.94 -15.39 13.76
N GLN A 281 14.46 -16.58 14.14
CA GLN A 281 15.18 -17.49 13.25
C GLN A 281 14.28 -18.16 12.20
N ASN A 282 12.97 -18.23 12.43
CA ASN A 282 11.99 -18.80 11.50
C ASN A 282 11.00 -17.75 11.01
N THR A 283 11.42 -16.50 10.92
CA THR A 283 10.59 -15.39 10.45
C THR A 283 11.29 -14.68 9.29
N ILE A 284 10.59 -14.55 8.16
CA ILE A 284 10.96 -13.68 7.06
C ILE A 284 10.51 -12.28 7.44
N LEU A 285 11.45 -11.35 7.63
CA LEU A 285 11.19 -9.95 7.91
C LEU A 285 11.60 -9.09 6.71
N ILE A 286 10.64 -8.39 6.12
CA ILE A 286 10.87 -7.46 5.02
C ILE A 286 10.55 -6.04 5.50
N PHE A 287 11.44 -5.09 5.21
CA PHE A 287 11.19 -3.66 5.31
C PHE A 287 11.32 -3.02 3.94
N MET A 288 10.31 -2.21 3.56
CA MET A 288 10.31 -1.42 2.33
C MET A 288 9.47 -0.16 2.48
N THR A 289 9.48 0.69 1.45
CA THR A 289 8.59 1.84 1.33
C THR A 289 7.74 1.74 0.07
N ASP A 290 6.60 2.43 0.01
CA ASP A 290 5.65 2.26 -1.10
C ASP A 290 5.92 3.18 -2.29
N ASN A 291 6.61 4.28 -2.11
CA ASN A 291 7.08 5.20 -3.17
C ASN A 291 8.12 6.19 -2.61
N GLY A 292 8.68 7.00 -3.46
CA GLY A 292 9.57 8.09 -3.06
C GLY A 292 8.85 9.18 -2.26
N PRO A 293 9.59 10.16 -1.70
CA PRO A 293 9.07 11.17 -0.78
C PRO A 293 8.14 12.17 -1.48
N GLN A 294 7.06 12.58 -0.82
CA GLN A 294 6.18 13.62 -1.34
C GLN A 294 6.75 15.03 -1.14
N GLN A 295 7.31 15.31 0.03
CA GLN A 295 7.91 16.61 0.35
C GLN A 295 9.38 16.60 0.02
N PHE A 296 9.87 17.73 -0.51
CA PHE A 296 11.27 17.91 -0.86
C PHE A 296 12.16 17.90 0.39
N ARG A 297 13.17 17.04 0.39
CA ARG A 297 14.20 16.87 1.40
C ARG A 297 15.39 16.11 0.83
N TYR A 298 16.33 15.66 1.64
CA TYR A 298 17.41 14.80 1.19
C TYR A 298 16.87 13.51 0.55
N VAL A 299 17.27 13.23 -0.68
CA VAL A 299 16.80 12.08 -1.49
C VAL A 299 17.96 11.21 -2.01
N SER A 300 19.13 11.27 -1.39
CA SER A 300 20.35 10.56 -1.84
C SER A 300 20.71 10.89 -3.29
N ASN A 301 20.55 12.16 -3.68
CA ASN A 301 20.80 12.69 -5.04
C ASN A 301 19.96 12.07 -6.16
N LEU A 302 18.97 11.20 -5.85
CA LEU A 302 18.10 10.61 -6.85
C LEU A 302 17.19 11.68 -7.47
N ARG A 303 17.00 11.61 -8.79
CA ARG A 303 16.13 12.52 -9.54
C ARG A 303 14.65 12.21 -9.26
N GLY A 304 13.84 13.24 -9.05
CA GLY A 304 12.40 13.13 -8.87
C GLY A 304 11.96 12.89 -7.42
N LEU A 305 10.64 12.84 -7.23
CA LEU A 305 9.94 12.63 -5.96
C LEU A 305 8.71 11.74 -6.24
N LYS A 306 7.85 11.49 -5.24
CA LYS A 306 6.55 10.84 -5.40
C LYS A 306 5.82 11.31 -6.66
N SER A 307 5.11 10.45 -7.31
CA SER A 307 4.40 10.70 -8.58
C SER A 307 5.30 10.80 -9.82
N SER A 308 6.60 10.59 -9.70
CA SER A 308 7.56 10.60 -10.80
C SER A 308 8.09 9.19 -11.07
N VAL A 309 8.29 8.84 -12.34
CA VAL A 309 8.92 7.58 -12.74
C VAL A 309 10.46 7.63 -12.72
N TYR A 310 11.06 8.77 -12.35
CA TYR A 310 12.50 8.84 -12.07
C TYR A 310 12.83 8.16 -10.75
N ASN A 311 14.11 7.82 -10.56
CA ASN A 311 14.55 6.99 -9.43
C ASN A 311 14.16 7.54 -8.06
N GLY A 312 14.15 8.86 -7.85
CA GLY A 312 13.68 9.47 -6.61
C GLY A 312 12.19 9.22 -6.29
N GLY A 313 11.38 8.86 -7.30
CA GLY A 313 9.96 8.51 -7.10
C GLY A 313 9.70 7.03 -6.96
N ILE A 314 10.55 6.15 -7.55
CA ILE A 314 10.27 4.71 -7.66
C ILE A 314 11.35 3.79 -7.12
N LYS A 315 12.57 4.25 -6.86
CA LYS A 315 13.62 3.47 -6.21
C LYS A 315 13.48 3.62 -4.69
N VAL A 316 13.35 2.49 -3.99
CA VAL A 316 13.09 2.47 -2.55
C VAL A 316 14.02 1.50 -1.82
N PRO A 317 14.27 1.67 -0.51
CA PRO A 317 14.98 0.67 0.28
C PRO A 317 14.16 -0.62 0.34
N PHE A 318 14.85 -1.75 0.22
CA PHE A 318 14.26 -3.07 0.44
C PHE A 318 15.27 -3.95 1.16
N TYR A 319 14.92 -4.33 2.38
CA TYR A 319 15.73 -5.17 3.25
C TYR A 319 14.97 -6.45 3.57
N LEU A 320 15.57 -7.60 3.29
CA LEU A 320 15.01 -8.92 3.62
C LEU A 320 15.93 -9.63 4.61
N SER A 321 15.43 -9.88 5.79
CA SER A 321 16.10 -10.66 6.83
C SER A 321 15.41 -12.02 6.98
N TYR A 322 16.14 -13.09 6.66
CA TYR A 322 15.74 -14.46 6.93
C TYR A 322 16.99 -15.30 7.15
N PRO A 323 17.39 -15.55 8.42
CA PRO A 323 18.67 -16.16 8.76
C PRO A 323 18.94 -17.53 8.14
N LYS A 324 17.89 -18.25 7.71
CA LYS A 324 18.05 -19.57 7.07
C LYS A 324 18.60 -19.53 5.64
N ILE A 325 18.52 -18.39 4.94
CA ILE A 325 18.88 -18.31 3.51
C ILE A 325 20.09 -17.43 3.21
N HIS A 326 20.53 -16.61 4.14
CA HIS A 326 21.66 -15.70 3.94
C HIS A 326 22.42 -15.41 5.22
N ASP A 327 23.71 -15.16 5.08
CA ASP A 327 24.52 -14.52 6.11
C ASP A 327 24.20 -13.01 6.18
N ALA A 328 24.54 -12.37 7.29
CA ALA A 328 24.31 -10.93 7.49
C ALA A 328 25.02 -10.09 6.43
N GLY A 329 24.35 -9.04 5.96
CA GLY A 329 24.95 -7.98 5.16
C GLY A 329 25.20 -8.30 3.70
N LEU A 330 24.33 -9.08 3.04
CA LEU A 330 24.44 -9.42 1.62
C LEU A 330 23.84 -8.34 0.72
N ASP A 331 24.63 -7.79 -0.20
CA ASP A 331 24.13 -6.88 -1.23
C ASP A 331 23.64 -7.64 -2.47
N ILE A 332 22.46 -7.27 -2.95
CA ILE A 332 21.82 -7.79 -4.16
C ILE A 332 21.67 -6.66 -5.16
N ASP A 333 22.48 -6.67 -6.21
CA ASP A 333 22.48 -5.64 -7.25
C ASP A 333 21.55 -5.97 -8.42
N ASN A 334 20.98 -7.17 -8.44
CA ASN A 334 20.03 -7.56 -9.48
C ASN A 334 18.78 -6.68 -9.41
N PHE A 335 18.29 -6.28 -10.58
CA PHE A 335 17.05 -5.56 -10.71
C PHE A 335 15.88 -6.34 -10.09
N SER A 336 15.14 -5.72 -9.18
CA SER A 336 13.97 -6.30 -8.51
C SER A 336 12.87 -5.25 -8.34
N ALA A 337 11.64 -5.71 -8.21
CA ALA A 337 10.50 -4.82 -8.06
C ALA A 337 9.44 -5.38 -7.11
N HIS A 338 8.54 -4.51 -6.65
CA HIS A 338 7.47 -4.88 -5.72
C HIS A 338 6.54 -6.00 -6.21
N ILE A 339 6.37 -6.16 -7.53
CA ILE A 339 5.62 -7.29 -8.12
C ILE A 339 6.30 -8.64 -7.89
N ASP A 340 7.59 -8.65 -7.55
CA ASP A 340 8.39 -9.85 -7.33
C ASP A 340 8.24 -10.41 -5.92
N VAL A 341 7.71 -9.61 -4.99
CA VAL A 341 7.59 -10.00 -3.58
C VAL A 341 6.68 -11.20 -3.41
N LEU A 342 5.51 -11.21 -4.06
CA LEU A 342 4.58 -12.33 -3.97
C LEU A 342 5.22 -13.67 -4.42
N PRO A 343 5.73 -13.81 -5.67
CA PRO A 343 6.32 -15.10 -6.10
C PRO A 343 7.54 -15.49 -5.27
N SER A 344 8.32 -14.54 -4.77
CA SER A 344 9.48 -14.83 -3.93
C SER A 344 9.08 -15.30 -2.54
N LEU A 345 8.05 -14.72 -1.92
CA LEU A 345 7.53 -15.18 -0.64
C LEU A 345 6.89 -16.57 -0.74
N LEU A 346 6.18 -16.86 -1.82
CA LEU A 346 5.62 -18.19 -2.05
C LEU A 346 6.72 -19.26 -2.14
N ASP A 347 7.80 -18.98 -2.87
CA ASP A 347 8.96 -19.86 -2.98
C ASP A 347 9.64 -20.08 -1.62
N LEU A 348 9.89 -19.00 -0.86
CA LEU A 348 10.46 -19.08 0.49
C LEU A 348 9.60 -19.89 1.48
N CYS A 349 8.30 -19.94 1.26
CA CYS A 349 7.33 -20.67 2.08
C CYS A 349 7.04 -22.07 1.55
N ASP A 350 7.69 -22.52 0.48
CA ASP A 350 7.38 -23.79 -0.21
C ASP A 350 5.86 -23.88 -0.52
N ILE A 351 5.35 -22.84 -1.20
CA ILE A 351 3.97 -22.73 -1.65
C ILE A 351 3.96 -22.58 -3.17
N GLU A 352 3.28 -23.50 -3.86
CA GLU A 352 3.12 -23.39 -5.30
C GLU A 352 2.26 -22.19 -5.69
N THR A 353 2.68 -21.45 -6.70
CA THR A 353 1.85 -20.40 -7.29
C THR A 353 0.56 -21.01 -7.87
N PRO A 354 -0.62 -20.51 -7.50
CA PRO A 354 -1.89 -21.00 -8.04
C PRO A 354 -1.92 -20.91 -9.58
N LYS A 355 -2.30 -22.01 -10.24
CA LYS A 355 -2.24 -22.13 -11.73
C LYS A 355 -3.23 -21.23 -12.47
N ASN A 356 -4.26 -20.76 -11.78
CA ASN A 356 -5.33 -19.91 -12.33
C ASN A 356 -5.02 -18.43 -12.32
N ILE A 357 -3.89 -18.00 -11.72
CA ILE A 357 -3.47 -16.60 -11.68
C ILE A 357 -2.26 -16.36 -12.59
N LYS A 358 -2.27 -15.23 -13.29
CA LYS A 358 -1.11 -14.75 -14.06
C LYS A 358 -0.35 -13.74 -13.21
N ILE A 359 0.88 -14.06 -12.80
CA ILE A 359 1.79 -13.17 -12.09
C ILE A 359 2.70 -12.49 -13.12
N ASP A 360 2.94 -11.18 -12.99
CA ASP A 360 3.90 -10.41 -13.79
C ASP A 360 5.29 -10.39 -13.14
N GLY A 361 5.34 -10.56 -11.81
CA GLY A 361 6.57 -10.63 -11.03
C GLY A 361 7.38 -11.90 -11.26
N LYS A 362 8.66 -11.83 -10.94
CA LYS A 362 9.60 -12.97 -10.95
C LYS A 362 10.20 -13.17 -9.55
N ASN A 363 10.56 -14.39 -9.22
CA ASN A 363 11.27 -14.66 -7.98
C ASN A 363 12.64 -13.98 -7.99
N PHE A 364 12.87 -13.00 -7.13
CA PHE A 364 14.13 -12.24 -7.04
C PHE A 364 15.29 -13.05 -6.44
N LEU A 365 15.01 -14.22 -5.83
CA LEU A 365 16.04 -15.13 -5.32
C LEU A 365 16.59 -16.04 -6.43
N ASN A 366 15.91 -16.09 -7.57
CA ASN A 366 16.36 -16.91 -8.67
C ASN A 366 17.60 -16.29 -9.33
N LYS A 367 18.71 -17.02 -9.31
CA LYS A 367 20.02 -16.57 -9.84
C LYS A 367 20.09 -16.51 -11.37
N SER A 368 19.04 -16.91 -12.11
CA SER A 368 19.04 -16.79 -13.56
C SER A 368 19.01 -15.31 -13.94
N ARG A 369 20.06 -14.84 -14.61
CA ARG A 369 20.15 -13.49 -15.17
C ARG A 369 19.33 -13.40 -16.48
N GLU A 370 18.06 -13.78 -16.43
CA GLU A 370 17.20 -13.46 -17.56
C GLU A 370 17.01 -11.96 -17.63
N GLU A 371 17.33 -11.40 -18.78
CA GLU A 371 17.03 -10.01 -19.07
C GLU A 371 15.50 -9.79 -18.95
N ARG A 372 15.11 -8.92 -18.04
CA ARG A 372 13.68 -8.61 -17.83
C ARG A 372 13.44 -7.14 -18.04
N SER A 373 12.22 -6.82 -18.43
CA SER A 373 11.74 -5.46 -18.49
C SER A 373 10.80 -5.19 -17.32
N PHE A 374 10.86 -3.99 -16.78
CA PHE A 374 9.96 -3.52 -15.76
C PHE A 374 9.35 -2.19 -16.17
N PHE A 375 8.03 -2.15 -16.18
CA PHE A 375 7.26 -0.99 -16.58
C PHE A 375 6.75 -0.24 -15.35
N SER A 376 7.03 1.06 -15.28
CA SER A 376 6.47 1.97 -14.27
C SER A 376 5.61 3.02 -14.94
N TYR A 377 4.45 3.28 -14.37
CA TYR A 377 3.49 4.21 -14.93
C TYR A 377 2.56 4.78 -13.87
N TRP A 378 2.27 6.05 -13.95
CA TRP A 378 1.18 6.68 -13.22
C TRP A 378 0.82 8.04 -13.79
N THR A 379 -0.48 8.31 -13.92
CA THR A 379 -1.02 9.65 -14.18
C THR A 379 -2.22 9.92 -13.27
N ARG A 380 -2.43 11.18 -12.94
CA ARG A 380 -3.58 11.64 -12.15
C ARG A 380 -4.89 11.66 -12.96
N LYS A 381 -4.86 11.26 -14.19
CA LYS A 381 -5.97 11.23 -15.12
C LYS A 381 -6.21 9.82 -15.62
N SER A 382 -7.08 9.68 -16.61
CA SER A 382 -7.14 8.45 -17.42
C SER A 382 -5.76 8.13 -17.97
N PRO A 383 -5.42 6.84 -18.13
CA PRO A 383 -4.15 6.47 -18.72
C PRO A 383 -3.90 7.14 -20.07
N GLU A 384 -2.78 7.84 -20.20
CA GLU A 384 -2.33 8.53 -21.40
C GLU A 384 -0.94 8.02 -21.81
N LEU A 385 -0.78 7.63 -23.07
CA LEU A 385 0.50 7.12 -23.57
C LEU A 385 1.59 8.19 -23.49
N TYR A 386 2.80 7.78 -23.08
CA TYR A 386 4.00 8.60 -22.86
C TYR A 386 3.90 9.71 -21.81
N GLN A 387 2.86 9.70 -21.00
CA GLN A 387 2.78 10.57 -19.84
C GLN A 387 3.31 9.83 -18.62
N ASN A 388 4.45 10.30 -18.09
CA ASN A 388 5.05 9.80 -16.84
C ASN A 388 5.12 8.26 -16.79
N MET A 389 5.80 7.66 -17.75
CA MET A 389 6.06 6.22 -17.84
C MET A 389 7.54 5.93 -18.03
N SER A 390 7.99 4.78 -17.57
CA SER A 390 9.34 4.30 -17.81
C SER A 390 9.38 2.79 -18.04
N LEU A 391 10.40 2.36 -18.79
CA LEU A 391 10.78 0.97 -18.98
C LEU A 391 12.23 0.77 -18.57
N ASN A 392 12.46 -0.05 -17.54
CA ASN A 392 13.79 -0.53 -17.21
C ASN A 392 14.04 -1.83 -17.96
N LYS A 393 15.20 -1.95 -18.63
CA LYS A 393 15.65 -3.17 -19.32
C LYS A 393 17.16 -3.29 -19.24
N GLY A 394 17.65 -4.37 -18.62
CA GLY A 394 19.06 -4.47 -18.29
C GLY A 394 19.52 -3.25 -17.48
N ASN A 395 20.59 -2.62 -17.89
CA ASN A 395 21.17 -1.45 -17.24
C ASN A 395 20.52 -0.13 -17.72
N TYR A 396 19.57 -0.19 -18.66
CA TYR A 396 19.00 1.01 -19.26
C TYR A 396 17.58 1.27 -18.78
N LYS A 397 17.25 2.55 -18.69
CA LYS A 397 15.92 3.05 -18.38
C LYS A 397 15.49 4.07 -19.42
N LEU A 398 14.42 3.76 -20.15
CA LEU A 398 13.76 4.71 -21.05
C LEU A 398 12.62 5.39 -20.30
N VAL A 399 12.57 6.72 -20.37
CA VAL A 399 11.52 7.54 -19.76
C VAL A 399 10.72 8.25 -20.84
N GLY A 400 9.40 8.05 -20.84
CA GLY A 400 8.42 8.82 -21.60
C GLY A 400 7.71 9.79 -20.67
N ASN A 401 7.98 11.09 -20.88
CA ASN A 401 7.28 12.16 -20.20
C ASN A 401 6.93 13.27 -21.23
N THR A 402 6.20 12.87 -22.25
CA THR A 402 5.93 13.64 -23.46
C THR A 402 4.54 13.30 -24.04
N ASN A 403 4.20 13.85 -25.21
CA ASN A 403 2.91 13.59 -25.87
C ASN A 403 2.92 12.26 -26.66
N TYR A 404 1.73 11.70 -26.91
CA TYR A 404 1.54 10.40 -27.58
C TYR A 404 2.13 10.31 -28.99
N ASP A 405 2.28 11.44 -29.69
CA ASP A 405 2.81 11.54 -31.05
C ASP A 405 4.27 12.00 -31.10
N SER A 406 4.93 12.10 -29.94
CA SER A 406 6.29 12.62 -29.87
C SER A 406 7.31 11.68 -30.52
N PRO A 407 8.27 12.25 -31.27
CA PRO A 407 9.40 11.49 -31.79
C PRO A 407 10.32 11.01 -30.68
N ILE A 408 11.17 10.02 -30.97
CA ILE A 408 12.01 9.35 -29.98
C ILE A 408 12.97 10.32 -29.28
N GLU A 409 13.39 11.40 -29.92
CA GLU A 409 14.27 12.43 -29.39
C GLU A 409 13.66 13.24 -28.23
N ARG A 410 12.36 13.08 -27.98
CA ARG A 410 11.66 13.67 -26.82
C ARG A 410 11.66 12.76 -25.60
N PHE A 411 12.12 11.54 -25.75
CA PHE A 411 12.32 10.61 -24.63
C PHE A 411 13.68 10.83 -23.99
N GLU A 412 13.87 10.26 -22.80
CA GLU A 412 15.14 10.25 -22.11
C GLU A 412 15.59 8.80 -21.90
N LEU A 413 16.87 8.52 -22.16
CA LEU A 413 17.48 7.20 -21.95
C LEU A 413 18.65 7.33 -21.00
N PHE A 414 18.68 6.54 -19.94
CA PHE A 414 19.72 6.56 -18.92
C PHE A 414 20.37 5.19 -18.77
N ASP A 415 21.68 5.16 -18.46
CA ASP A 415 22.40 3.98 -18.00
C ASP A 415 22.40 4.00 -16.47
N ILE A 416 21.42 3.34 -15.84
CA ILE A 416 21.15 3.44 -14.41
C ILE A 416 22.21 2.80 -13.51
N ASP A 417 23.09 1.96 -14.06
CA ASP A 417 24.23 1.40 -13.32
C ASP A 417 25.38 2.41 -13.21
N ASN A 418 25.63 3.16 -14.29
CA ASN A 418 26.72 4.16 -14.33
C ASN A 418 26.22 5.58 -13.96
N ASP A 419 24.93 5.85 -14.18
CA ASP A 419 24.25 7.12 -13.85
C ASP A 419 22.94 6.84 -13.07
N PRO A 420 23.02 6.38 -11.81
CA PRO A 420 21.84 6.12 -10.98
C PRO A 420 21.04 7.39 -10.65
N TYR A 421 21.59 8.57 -10.93
CA TYR A 421 20.98 9.88 -10.68
C TYR A 421 20.22 10.43 -11.90
N GLU A 422 20.29 9.73 -13.07
CA GLU A 422 19.57 10.10 -14.30
C GLU A 422 19.93 11.52 -14.81
N MET A 423 21.21 11.82 -14.82
CA MET A 423 21.75 13.14 -15.20
C MET A 423 22.19 13.20 -16.67
N GLU A 424 22.62 12.09 -17.26
CA GLU A 424 23.13 12.02 -18.63
C GLU A 424 22.13 11.32 -19.56
N ASN A 425 21.44 12.11 -20.41
CA ASN A 425 20.51 11.56 -21.39
C ASN A 425 21.25 11.00 -22.61
N LEU A 426 21.21 9.68 -22.80
CA LEU A 426 21.88 8.94 -23.87
C LEU A 426 21.03 8.77 -25.14
N ILE A 427 19.89 9.45 -25.27
CA ILE A 427 18.92 9.22 -26.35
C ILE A 427 19.56 9.36 -27.74
N GLU A 428 20.40 10.37 -27.94
CA GLU A 428 21.08 10.60 -29.21
C GLU A 428 22.19 9.57 -29.49
N ASN A 429 22.87 9.11 -28.43
CA ASN A 429 24.02 8.19 -28.54
C ASN A 429 23.58 6.72 -28.71
N LYS A 430 22.36 6.37 -28.27
CA LYS A 430 21.81 5.01 -28.28
C LYS A 430 20.39 4.95 -28.84
N LYS A 431 20.15 5.67 -29.92
CA LYS A 431 18.83 5.85 -30.52
C LYS A 431 18.16 4.52 -30.91
N GLU A 432 18.91 3.56 -31.46
CA GLU A 432 18.39 2.25 -31.85
C GLU A 432 17.87 1.45 -30.64
N LEU A 433 18.62 1.46 -29.53
CA LEU A 433 18.20 0.84 -28.28
C LEU A 433 16.93 1.51 -27.75
N ALA A 434 16.88 2.83 -27.75
CA ALA A 434 15.71 3.59 -27.30
C ALA A 434 14.46 3.26 -28.13
N ILE A 435 14.57 3.10 -29.45
CA ILE A 435 13.47 2.69 -30.32
C ILE A 435 12.99 1.29 -29.95
N GLN A 436 13.89 0.34 -29.72
CA GLN A 436 13.51 -1.03 -29.31
C GLN A 436 12.80 -1.03 -27.94
N MET A 437 13.33 -0.30 -26.96
CA MET A 437 12.71 -0.16 -25.65
C MET A 437 11.33 0.52 -25.74
N LYS A 438 11.19 1.54 -26.59
CA LYS A 438 9.91 2.21 -26.83
C LYS A 438 8.86 1.25 -27.39
N LEU A 439 9.22 0.42 -28.36
CA LEU A 439 8.30 -0.59 -28.93
C LEU A 439 7.84 -1.58 -27.85
N GLU A 440 8.72 -1.98 -26.98
CA GLU A 440 8.37 -2.86 -25.86
C GLU A 440 7.47 -2.14 -24.83
N MET A 441 7.78 -0.89 -24.49
CA MET A 441 6.96 -0.03 -23.63
C MET A 441 5.54 0.12 -24.20
N ASP A 442 5.40 0.35 -25.51
CA ASP A 442 4.11 0.46 -26.21
C ASP A 442 3.29 -0.83 -26.11
N ASN A 443 3.95 -1.99 -26.30
CA ASN A 443 3.29 -3.29 -26.21
C ASN A 443 2.77 -3.56 -24.78
N ILE A 444 3.60 -3.32 -23.77
CA ILE A 444 3.21 -3.49 -22.36
C ILE A 444 2.07 -2.54 -22.00
N TYR A 445 2.18 -1.26 -22.35
CA TYR A 445 1.13 -0.28 -22.08
C TYR A 445 -0.20 -0.71 -22.73
N ASN A 446 -0.19 -1.08 -24.01
CA ASN A 446 -1.40 -1.49 -24.74
C ASN A 446 -2.02 -2.77 -24.14
N GLU A 447 -1.23 -3.72 -23.67
CA GLU A 447 -1.73 -4.90 -22.98
C GLU A 447 -2.40 -4.51 -21.66
N LEU A 448 -1.74 -3.65 -20.87
CA LEU A 448 -2.20 -3.26 -19.53
C LEU A 448 -3.50 -2.44 -19.58
N ILE A 449 -3.62 -1.43 -20.44
CA ILE A 449 -4.84 -0.61 -20.55
C ILE A 449 -6.04 -1.39 -21.10
N ASN A 450 -5.79 -2.51 -21.77
CA ASN A 450 -6.82 -3.41 -22.26
C ASN A 450 -7.19 -4.53 -21.28
N SER A 451 -6.63 -4.53 -20.08
CA SER A 451 -6.96 -5.51 -19.05
C SER A 451 -8.43 -5.44 -18.62
N LYS A 452 -8.97 -6.59 -18.14
CA LYS A 452 -10.36 -6.73 -17.73
C LYS A 452 -10.78 -5.68 -16.70
N ASN A 453 -9.95 -5.45 -15.68
CA ASN A 453 -10.28 -4.60 -14.54
C ASN A 453 -10.15 -3.09 -14.83
N ILE A 454 -9.45 -2.71 -15.89
CA ILE A 454 -9.50 -1.34 -16.43
C ILE A 454 -10.84 -1.07 -17.12
N LYS A 455 -11.32 -2.05 -17.90
CA LYS A 455 -12.60 -1.94 -18.66
C LYS A 455 -13.81 -2.07 -17.75
N ASN A 456 -13.75 -3.00 -16.79
CA ASN A 456 -14.83 -3.28 -15.83
C ASN A 456 -14.38 -2.81 -14.43
N LYS A 457 -14.62 -1.55 -14.13
CA LYS A 457 -14.25 -0.96 -12.83
C LYS A 457 -15.01 -1.66 -11.68
N PRO A 458 -14.34 -1.88 -10.52
CA PRO A 458 -14.96 -2.51 -9.37
C PRO A 458 -16.17 -1.74 -8.84
N ARG A 459 -17.14 -2.45 -8.25
CA ARG A 459 -18.39 -1.90 -7.72
C ARG A 459 -18.59 -2.30 -6.27
N ILE A 460 -18.91 -1.33 -5.42
CA ILE A 460 -19.23 -1.53 -4.01
C ILE A 460 -20.60 -2.24 -3.92
N ILE A 461 -20.68 -3.33 -3.18
CA ILE A 461 -21.94 -4.07 -2.99
C ILE A 461 -22.70 -3.46 -1.80
N ILE A 462 -23.86 -2.88 -2.05
CA ILE A 462 -24.70 -2.29 -1.00
C ILE A 462 -25.86 -3.23 -0.64
N GLY A 463 -26.17 -3.27 0.66
CA GLY A 463 -27.25 -4.10 1.20
C GLY A 463 -26.91 -5.58 1.33
N SER A 464 -25.63 -5.92 1.35
CA SER A 464 -25.10 -7.23 1.67
C SER A 464 -25.19 -7.50 3.18
N GLU A 465 -25.32 -8.78 3.57
CA GLU A 465 -25.19 -9.22 4.96
C GLU A 465 -23.77 -9.04 5.52
N PHE A 466 -22.76 -8.94 4.65
CA PHE A 466 -21.37 -8.74 5.04
C PHE A 466 -21.03 -7.29 5.39
N GLU A 467 -21.83 -6.32 4.95
CA GLU A 467 -21.69 -4.91 5.28
C GLU A 467 -23.04 -4.19 5.24
N ASN A 468 -23.61 -3.93 6.41
CA ASN A 468 -24.82 -3.14 6.57
C ASN A 468 -24.82 -2.47 7.96
N PRO A 469 -24.73 -1.15 8.05
CA PRO A 469 -24.73 -0.15 6.96
C PRO A 469 -23.43 -0.10 6.15
N THR A 470 -23.51 0.34 4.89
CA THR A 470 -22.38 0.65 4.02
C THR A 470 -22.05 2.14 4.10
N TYR A 471 -20.77 2.50 4.26
CA TYR A 471 -20.31 3.89 4.34
C TYR A 471 -19.53 4.29 3.10
N LEU A 472 -20.14 5.02 2.19
CA LEU A 472 -19.51 5.50 0.95
C LEU A 472 -18.75 6.80 1.21
N ASN A 473 -17.44 6.79 1.04
CA ASN A 473 -16.58 7.96 1.21
C ASN A 473 -16.12 8.56 -0.13
N ARG A 474 -15.55 9.77 -0.10
CA ARG A 474 -15.10 10.48 -1.30
C ARG A 474 -13.83 9.93 -1.94
N ASN A 475 -13.07 9.08 -1.26
CA ASN A 475 -11.91 8.45 -1.86
C ASN A 475 -12.31 7.50 -2.98
N ASP A 476 -13.34 6.70 -2.71
CA ASP A 476 -13.86 5.68 -3.61
C ASP A 476 -14.94 6.21 -4.59
N ALA A 477 -15.39 7.45 -4.39
CA ALA A 477 -16.22 8.15 -5.36
C ALA A 477 -15.46 8.46 -6.64
N SER A 478 -16.14 8.39 -7.77
CA SER A 478 -15.66 8.83 -9.09
C SER A 478 -16.36 10.13 -9.49
N GLY A 479 -15.72 10.93 -10.33
CA GLY A 479 -16.33 12.18 -10.80
C GLY A 479 -15.31 13.19 -11.30
N GLN A 480 -15.67 14.46 -11.17
CA GLN A 480 -14.79 15.55 -11.59
C GLN A 480 -13.53 15.64 -10.71
N ARG A 481 -12.44 16.14 -11.32
CA ARG A 481 -11.23 16.47 -10.56
C ARG A 481 -11.55 17.50 -9.47
N GLY A 482 -11.12 17.27 -8.25
CA GLY A 482 -11.43 18.12 -7.10
C GLY A 482 -12.54 17.56 -6.21
N ILE A 483 -13.04 16.35 -6.47
CA ILE A 483 -14.04 15.67 -5.66
C ILE A 483 -13.68 15.60 -4.17
N TRP A 484 -12.42 15.63 -3.82
CA TRP A 484 -11.96 15.69 -2.44
C TRP A 484 -12.21 17.05 -1.78
N ALA A 485 -11.97 18.15 -2.50
CA ALA A 485 -11.91 19.48 -1.90
C ALA A 485 -13.19 20.31 -2.10
N GLN A 486 -13.95 20.03 -3.15
CA GLN A 486 -15.07 20.87 -3.58
C GLN A 486 -16.41 20.25 -3.15
N ASN A 487 -17.32 21.09 -2.64
CA ASN A 487 -18.64 20.64 -2.29
C ASN A 487 -19.62 20.75 -3.49
N GLU A 488 -19.50 21.81 -4.29
CA GLU A 488 -20.24 21.97 -5.54
C GLU A 488 -19.49 21.27 -6.67
N ILE A 489 -19.70 19.95 -6.78
CA ILE A 489 -18.97 19.09 -7.71
C ILE A 489 -19.85 17.90 -8.12
N PHE A 490 -19.65 17.41 -9.35
CA PHE A 490 -20.26 16.18 -9.81
C PHE A 490 -19.42 14.97 -9.36
N GLY A 491 -20.10 14.00 -8.73
CA GLY A 491 -19.51 12.74 -8.31
C GLY A 491 -20.55 11.63 -8.23
N PHE A 492 -20.07 10.38 -8.22
CA PHE A 492 -20.90 9.20 -8.09
C PHE A 492 -20.08 8.05 -7.49
N TRP A 493 -20.77 7.05 -6.94
CA TRP A 493 -20.17 5.77 -6.55
C TRP A 493 -20.64 4.67 -7.50
N ARG A 494 -19.71 3.82 -7.93
CA ARG A 494 -20.07 2.60 -8.66
C ARG A 494 -20.56 1.57 -7.67
N ILE A 495 -21.82 1.19 -7.74
CA ILE A 495 -22.43 0.24 -6.83
C ILE A 495 -23.00 -0.97 -7.57
N LYS A 496 -23.11 -2.08 -6.84
CA LYS A 496 -24.01 -3.19 -7.12
C LYS A 496 -25.03 -3.23 -5.99
N ALA A 497 -26.27 -2.86 -6.29
CA ALA A 497 -27.36 -2.87 -5.32
C ALA A 497 -28.01 -4.25 -5.28
N LEU A 498 -28.27 -4.77 -4.07
CA LEU A 498 -29.19 -5.89 -3.87
C LEU A 498 -30.61 -5.34 -3.74
N SER A 499 -31.60 -6.02 -4.34
CA SER A 499 -33.00 -5.55 -4.27
C SER A 499 -33.48 -5.36 -2.82
N GLY A 500 -34.18 -4.25 -2.54
CA GLY A 500 -34.71 -3.98 -1.21
C GLY A 500 -35.06 -2.53 -0.95
N LYS A 501 -35.44 -2.27 0.31
CA LYS A 501 -35.68 -0.91 0.83
C LYS A 501 -34.45 -0.44 1.59
N TYR A 502 -34.10 0.83 1.40
CA TYR A 502 -32.92 1.45 1.96
C TYR A 502 -33.22 2.78 2.63
N ASN A 503 -32.50 3.07 3.68
CA ASN A 503 -32.36 4.41 4.23
C ASN A 503 -30.99 4.97 3.86
N PHE A 504 -30.97 6.23 3.39
CA PHE A 504 -29.76 6.97 3.03
C PHE A 504 -29.60 8.14 3.97
N ARG A 505 -28.46 8.21 4.65
CA ARG A 505 -28.08 9.31 5.51
C ARG A 505 -26.87 10.01 4.91
N PHE A 506 -27.05 11.25 4.48
CA PHE A 506 -26.01 12.04 3.80
C PHE A 506 -25.35 12.99 4.77
N LYS A 507 -24.04 13.03 4.80
CA LYS A 507 -23.26 14.00 5.54
C LYS A 507 -22.79 15.11 4.61
N PHE A 508 -23.01 16.35 5.00
CA PHE A 508 -22.45 17.55 4.37
C PHE A 508 -21.46 18.22 5.32
N ASN A 509 -20.39 18.79 4.76
CA ASN A 509 -19.29 19.34 5.53
C ASN A 509 -19.16 20.84 5.33
N ASN A 510 -19.01 21.60 6.44
CA ASN A 510 -18.73 23.04 6.46
C ASN A 510 -19.70 23.92 5.65
N LEU A 511 -20.99 23.59 5.64
CA LEU A 511 -22.03 24.32 4.91
C LEU A 511 -23.19 24.65 5.86
N ASN A 512 -23.64 25.91 5.84
CA ASN A 512 -24.85 26.34 6.54
C ASN A 512 -26.09 25.94 5.73
N LEU A 513 -26.27 24.66 5.48
CA LEU A 513 -27.41 24.11 4.78
C LEU A 513 -28.58 23.97 5.76
N THR A 514 -29.77 24.36 5.36
CA THR A 514 -30.98 24.25 6.18
C THR A 514 -31.96 23.25 5.57
N SER A 515 -32.68 23.66 4.52
CA SER A 515 -33.57 22.75 3.79
C SER A 515 -33.40 22.89 2.29
N GLY A 516 -33.55 21.79 1.57
CA GLY A 516 -33.38 21.76 0.12
C GLY A 516 -33.91 20.48 -0.47
N GLN A 517 -33.63 20.27 -1.76
CA GLN A 517 -34.05 19.10 -2.49
C GLN A 517 -32.91 18.09 -2.51
N MET A 518 -33.06 16.98 -1.79
CA MET A 518 -32.16 15.83 -1.94
C MET A 518 -32.58 15.02 -3.15
N VAL A 519 -31.64 14.71 -4.01
CA VAL A 519 -31.84 13.89 -5.21
C VAL A 519 -30.85 12.71 -5.17
N ILE A 520 -31.34 11.53 -5.51
CA ILE A 520 -30.56 10.31 -5.70
C ILE A 520 -30.88 9.78 -7.09
N GLU A 521 -29.88 9.69 -7.96
CA GLU A 521 -29.99 9.03 -9.27
C GLU A 521 -29.29 7.69 -9.22
N VAL A 522 -29.98 6.60 -9.59
CA VAL A 522 -29.46 5.24 -9.61
C VAL A 522 -29.96 4.56 -10.90
N GLY A 523 -29.13 4.51 -11.92
CA GLY A 523 -29.55 4.04 -13.24
C GLY A 523 -30.71 4.84 -13.79
N ASN A 524 -31.84 4.19 -14.05
CA ASN A 524 -33.07 4.85 -14.55
C ASN A 524 -34.02 5.31 -13.40
N GLN A 525 -33.66 5.08 -12.15
CA GLN A 525 -34.46 5.48 -11.00
C GLN A 525 -33.98 6.84 -10.50
N VAL A 526 -34.92 7.75 -10.26
CA VAL A 526 -34.63 9.08 -9.69
C VAL A 526 -35.54 9.27 -8.48
N PHE A 527 -34.95 9.47 -7.32
CA PHE A 527 -35.64 9.75 -6.08
C PHE A 527 -35.37 11.19 -5.69
N SER A 528 -36.42 11.96 -5.40
CA SER A 528 -36.30 13.37 -5.07
C SER A 528 -37.27 13.75 -3.95
N LYS A 529 -36.72 14.31 -2.87
CA LYS A 529 -37.54 14.71 -1.68
C LYS A 529 -36.96 15.99 -1.10
N LYS A 530 -37.85 16.90 -0.67
CA LYS A 530 -37.45 18.03 0.17
C LYS A 530 -37.08 17.50 1.55
N VAL A 531 -35.86 17.78 2.02
CA VAL A 531 -35.33 17.34 3.31
C VAL A 531 -34.76 18.54 4.06
N GLU A 532 -34.67 18.40 5.37
CA GLU A 532 -33.93 19.32 6.25
C GLU A 532 -32.54 18.75 6.51
N VAL A 533 -31.59 19.63 6.67
CA VAL A 533 -30.22 19.30 7.11
C VAL A 533 -30.13 19.69 8.58
N ASP A 534 -29.83 18.74 9.44
CA ASP A 534 -29.71 18.97 10.87
C ASP A 534 -28.46 19.78 11.25
N ASP A 535 -28.35 20.19 12.53
CA ASP A 535 -27.23 20.98 13.06
C ASP A 535 -25.89 20.28 12.93
N ASN A 536 -25.89 18.96 12.78
CA ASN A 536 -24.71 18.15 12.53
C ASN A 536 -24.40 17.97 11.05
N GLY A 537 -25.18 18.58 10.15
CA GLY A 537 -25.01 18.54 8.70
C GLY A 537 -25.48 17.22 8.06
N TYR A 538 -26.48 16.54 8.64
CA TYR A 538 -27.07 15.35 8.07
C TYR A 538 -28.42 15.61 7.41
N ALA A 539 -28.65 14.95 6.28
CA ALA A 539 -29.95 14.82 5.64
C ALA A 539 -30.33 13.34 5.50
N LEU A 540 -31.64 13.03 5.56
CA LEU A 540 -32.14 11.66 5.56
C LEU A 540 -33.16 11.44 4.44
N MET A 541 -33.00 10.35 3.68
CA MET A 541 -34.02 9.81 2.78
C MET A 541 -34.30 8.35 3.17
N GLU A 542 -35.56 8.08 3.50
CA GLU A 542 -35.99 6.78 4.03
C GLU A 542 -36.85 6.03 3.01
N ASN A 543 -36.85 4.68 3.15
CA ASN A 543 -37.71 3.77 2.39
C ASN A 543 -37.54 3.88 0.87
N ILE A 544 -36.32 4.14 0.41
CA ILE A 544 -35.96 4.16 -1.02
C ILE A 544 -35.89 2.71 -1.51
N HIS A 545 -36.71 2.36 -2.49
CA HIS A 545 -36.68 1.00 -3.06
C HIS A 545 -35.72 0.97 -4.24
N LEU A 546 -34.65 0.16 -4.12
CA LEU A 546 -33.72 -0.10 -5.21
C LEU A 546 -33.98 -1.48 -5.81
N ASN A 547 -33.92 -1.54 -7.14
CA ASN A 547 -33.88 -2.81 -7.87
C ASN A 547 -32.46 -3.41 -7.77
N GLU A 548 -32.38 -4.73 -7.94
CA GLU A 548 -31.09 -5.38 -8.09
C GLU A 548 -30.40 -4.95 -9.39
N GLY A 549 -29.10 -4.69 -9.32
CA GLY A 549 -28.33 -4.32 -10.53
C GLY A 549 -27.05 -3.55 -10.23
N GLU A 550 -26.32 -3.28 -11.31
CA GLU A 550 -25.10 -2.48 -11.30
C GLU A 550 -25.42 -1.05 -11.78
N PHE A 551 -25.09 -0.08 -10.95
CA PHE A 551 -25.45 1.32 -11.18
C PHE A 551 -24.32 2.26 -10.79
N ASP A 552 -24.39 3.47 -11.30
CA ASP A 552 -23.72 4.63 -10.73
C ASP A 552 -24.73 5.34 -9.81
N LEU A 553 -24.39 5.46 -8.54
CA LEU A 553 -25.17 6.17 -7.52
C LEU A 553 -24.71 7.60 -7.47
N THR A 554 -25.56 8.53 -7.91
CA THR A 554 -25.26 9.98 -8.01
C THR A 554 -26.18 10.75 -7.07
N PRO A 555 -25.81 10.98 -5.80
CA PRO A 555 -26.56 11.82 -4.91
C PRO A 555 -26.11 13.27 -5.00
N PHE A 556 -27.06 14.21 -4.92
CA PHE A 556 -26.75 15.62 -4.74
C PHE A 556 -27.88 16.34 -3.98
N PHE A 557 -27.46 17.33 -3.19
CA PHE A 557 -28.36 18.22 -2.50
C PHE A 557 -28.46 19.53 -3.26
N ARG A 558 -29.68 19.87 -3.76
CA ARG A 558 -29.94 21.11 -4.47
C ARG A 558 -30.32 22.18 -3.50
N TYR A 559 -29.49 23.23 -3.40
CA TYR A 559 -29.63 24.35 -2.53
C TYR A 559 -29.22 25.62 -3.27
N GLU A 560 -30.06 26.65 -3.29
CA GLU A 560 -29.80 27.96 -3.94
C GLU A 560 -29.19 27.84 -5.37
N ARG A 561 -29.74 26.98 -6.22
CA ARG A 561 -29.29 26.70 -7.59
C ARG A 561 -27.96 25.93 -7.70
N LYS A 562 -27.41 25.47 -6.59
CA LYS A 562 -26.19 24.66 -6.54
C LYS A 562 -26.52 23.21 -6.29
N ASN A 563 -25.74 22.30 -6.90
CA ASN A 563 -25.76 20.88 -6.60
C ASN A 563 -24.54 20.54 -5.73
N ILE A 564 -24.81 20.12 -4.51
CA ILE A 564 -23.78 19.84 -3.51
C ILE A 564 -23.64 18.34 -3.36
N PHE A 565 -22.44 17.82 -3.59
CA PHE A 565 -22.13 16.42 -3.41
C PHE A 565 -21.86 16.11 -1.93
N PRO A 566 -22.42 15.03 -1.35
CA PRO A 566 -22.22 14.72 0.06
C PRO A 566 -20.76 14.40 0.38
N PHE A 567 -20.36 14.67 1.61
CA PHE A 567 -19.03 14.36 2.10
C PHE A 567 -18.84 12.86 2.29
N TRP A 568 -19.87 12.17 2.82
CA TRP A 568 -20.01 10.72 2.83
C TRP A 568 -21.48 10.32 2.94
N VAL A 569 -21.78 9.08 2.67
CA VAL A 569 -23.14 8.55 2.71
C VAL A 569 -23.16 7.24 3.49
N GLU A 570 -24.05 7.14 4.46
CA GLU A 570 -24.41 5.91 5.15
C GLU A 570 -25.66 5.31 4.48
N ILE A 571 -25.58 4.06 4.07
CA ILE A 571 -26.66 3.33 3.38
C ILE A 571 -27.01 2.11 4.20
N ASN A 572 -28.23 2.07 4.72
CA ASN A 572 -28.74 0.97 5.52
C ASN A 572 -29.89 0.26 4.78
N LYS A 573 -29.74 -1.03 4.50
CA LYS A 573 -30.80 -1.88 3.97
C LYS A 573 -31.72 -2.32 5.13
N LEU A 574 -33.03 -2.21 4.93
CA LEU A 574 -34.08 -2.53 5.92
C LEU A 574 -34.47 -4.00 5.89
#